data_811e68e013ed54b1e95298e286c96da1
#
_entry.id   811e68e013ed54b1e95298e286c96da1
#
_cell.length_a   1.000
_cell.length_b   1.000
_cell.length_c   1.000
_cell.angle_alpha   90.00
_cell.angle_beta   90.00
_cell.angle_gamma   90.00
#
_symmetry.space_group_name_H-M   'P 1'
#
loop_
_entity.id
_entity.type
_entity.pdbx_description
1 polymer ?
#
loop_
_entity_poly.entity_id
_entity_poly.type
_entity_poly.pdbx_seq_one_letter_code
_entity_poly.pdbx_strand_id
1 'polypeptide(L)'
;MAAESRATTIWEGDLPNGRGTTSVGSGVLPEIEVTWPARTERVAGTTSPEELLAAAHTSCFCMALSNELAQAGNAPERLEASTTVAFVPGEGVKSSRFAVRGRVPGIDQAAFEEAARGAAENCPISQALKGNIEITVEATLES
;
A
#
# COMPACT_ATOMS: atom_id res chain seq x y z
N MET A 1 -19.64 2.04 15.23
CA MET A 1 -19.11 3.42 15.05
C MET A 1 -18.01 3.41 14.01
N ALA A 2 -18.07 4.30 13.06
CA ALA A 2 -17.06 4.40 12.00
C ALA A 2 -15.91 5.31 12.44
N ALA A 3 -14.69 4.91 12.13
CA ALA A 3 -13.53 5.80 12.20
C ALA A 3 -13.36 6.46 10.84
N GLU A 4 -13.31 7.76 10.80
CA GLU A 4 -13.25 8.52 9.56
C GLU A 4 -11.86 9.10 9.34
N SER A 5 -11.38 9.02 8.11
CA SER A 5 -10.10 9.61 7.70
C SER A 5 -10.36 10.55 6.52
N ARG A 6 -9.65 11.68 6.51
CA ARG A 6 -9.91 12.74 5.54
C ARG A 6 -8.63 13.26 4.91
N ALA A 7 -8.71 13.55 3.64
CA ALA A 7 -7.68 14.26 2.90
C ALA A 7 -8.34 15.31 2.01
N THR A 8 -7.58 16.33 1.63
CA THR A 8 -8.06 17.41 0.77
C THR A 8 -7.02 17.66 -0.32
N THR A 9 -7.48 17.84 -1.56
CA THR A 9 -6.63 18.24 -2.68
C THR A 9 -7.17 19.49 -3.32
N ILE A 10 -6.30 20.46 -3.55
CA ILE A 10 -6.60 21.66 -4.34
C ILE A 10 -5.91 21.47 -5.68
N TRP A 11 -6.69 21.40 -6.75
CA TRP A 11 -6.16 21.23 -8.10
C TRP A 11 -6.29 22.54 -8.89
N GLU A 12 -5.22 22.91 -9.60
CA GLU A 12 -5.21 24.09 -10.43
C GLU A 12 -4.69 23.74 -11.83
N GLY A 13 -5.40 24.16 -12.86
CA GLY A 13 -5.02 23.93 -14.25
C GLY A 13 -5.67 22.72 -14.88
N ASP A 14 -5.28 22.44 -16.13
CA ASP A 14 -5.73 21.26 -16.86
C ASP A 14 -4.96 20.01 -16.44
N LEU A 15 -5.34 18.85 -16.94
CA LEU A 15 -4.70 17.61 -16.51
C LEU A 15 -3.20 17.55 -16.84
N PRO A 16 -2.77 17.79 -18.09
CA PRO A 16 -1.34 17.59 -18.41
C PRO A 16 -0.40 18.65 -17.82
N ASN A 17 -0.90 19.87 -17.57
CA ASN A 17 -0.05 20.99 -17.14
C ASN A 17 -0.34 21.48 -15.73
N GLY A 18 -1.42 21.01 -15.14
CA GLY A 18 -1.84 21.44 -13.82
C GLY A 18 -1.12 20.69 -12.69
N ARG A 19 -1.50 21.03 -11.48
CA ARG A 19 -0.96 20.38 -10.28
C ARG A 19 -1.97 20.41 -9.14
N GLY A 20 -1.88 19.41 -8.30
CA GLY A 20 -2.65 19.33 -7.07
C GLY A 20 -1.74 19.46 -5.86
N THR A 21 -2.27 20.08 -4.81
CA THR A 21 -1.63 20.08 -3.50
C THR A 21 -2.52 19.28 -2.57
N THR A 22 -1.99 18.18 -2.05
CA THR A 22 -2.75 17.28 -1.19
C THR A 22 -2.28 17.36 0.25
N SER A 23 -3.23 17.44 1.17
CA SER A 23 -2.98 17.40 2.61
C SER A 23 -3.83 16.33 3.26
N VAL A 24 -3.31 15.72 4.34
CA VAL A 24 -4.05 14.71 5.09
C VAL A 24 -4.54 15.31 6.41
N GLY A 25 -5.74 14.90 6.84
CA GLY A 25 -6.44 15.51 7.97
C GLY A 25 -5.71 15.37 9.29
N SER A 26 -4.88 14.35 9.48
CA SER A 26 -4.07 14.17 10.69
C SER A 26 -2.91 15.16 10.81
N GLY A 27 -2.52 15.80 9.70
CA GLY A 27 -1.35 16.69 9.67
C GLY A 27 -0.01 15.96 9.76
N VAL A 28 -0.01 14.64 9.67
CA VAL A 28 1.20 13.82 9.85
C VAL A 28 2.17 13.96 8.66
N LEU A 29 1.65 14.33 7.49
CA LEU A 29 2.45 14.57 6.29
C LEU A 29 2.46 16.06 5.95
N PRO A 30 3.58 16.59 5.41
CA PRO A 30 3.55 17.92 4.81
C PRO A 30 2.60 17.92 3.61
N GLU A 31 2.26 19.09 3.12
CA GLU A 31 1.55 19.20 1.84
C GLU A 31 2.40 18.58 0.74
N ILE A 32 1.80 17.75 -0.09
CA ILE A 32 2.48 17.04 -1.16
C ILE A 32 1.88 17.41 -2.51
N GLU A 33 2.74 17.48 -3.51
CA GLU A 33 2.32 17.83 -4.86
C GLU A 33 2.03 16.57 -5.66
N VAL A 34 0.86 16.56 -6.33
CA VAL A 34 0.43 15.50 -7.24
C VAL A 34 0.27 16.07 -8.64
N THR A 35 0.79 15.36 -9.65
CA THR A 35 0.73 15.79 -11.04
C THR A 35 0.47 14.62 -11.98
N TRP A 36 -0.02 14.92 -13.18
CA TRP A 36 -0.17 13.90 -14.21
C TRP A 36 1.18 13.32 -14.67
N PRO A 37 2.25 14.14 -14.91
CA PRO A 37 3.56 13.59 -15.20
C PRO A 37 4.11 12.66 -14.12
N ALA A 38 3.90 12.97 -12.84
CA ALA A 38 4.32 12.07 -11.76
C ALA A 38 3.59 10.73 -11.80
N ARG A 39 2.34 10.74 -12.25
CA ARG A 39 1.52 9.52 -12.40
C ARG A 39 2.01 8.66 -13.55
N THR A 40 2.43 9.25 -14.64
CA THR A 40 2.80 8.52 -15.88
C THR A 40 4.30 8.33 -16.05
N GLU A 41 5.12 9.25 -15.54
CA GLU A 41 6.57 9.29 -15.80
C GLU A 41 7.45 9.26 -14.55
N ARG A 42 6.88 9.39 -13.35
CA ARG A 42 7.62 9.36 -12.08
C ARG A 42 8.58 10.53 -11.92
N VAL A 43 8.04 11.73 -11.77
CA VAL A 43 8.84 12.94 -11.57
C VAL A 43 9.25 13.08 -10.09
N ALA A 44 10.54 13.23 -9.83
CA ALA A 44 11.06 13.37 -8.46
C ALA A 44 10.47 14.61 -7.75
N GLY A 45 10.17 14.47 -6.46
CA GLY A 45 9.60 15.54 -5.64
C GLY A 45 8.09 15.71 -5.76
N THR A 46 7.45 14.95 -6.64
CA THR A 46 5.99 14.91 -6.79
C THR A 46 5.51 13.49 -6.60
N THR A 47 4.23 13.32 -6.28
CA THR A 47 3.65 12.00 -6.07
C THR A 47 2.40 11.80 -6.95
N SER A 48 1.78 10.64 -6.82
CA SER A 48 0.62 10.23 -7.60
C SER A 48 -0.40 9.54 -6.71
N PRO A 49 -1.67 9.44 -7.16
CA PRO A 49 -2.67 8.65 -6.45
C PRO A 49 -2.22 7.20 -6.22
N GLU A 50 -1.51 6.62 -7.17
CA GLU A 50 -1.06 5.22 -7.07
C GLU A 50 0.03 5.04 -6.01
N GLU A 51 0.92 6.01 -5.85
CA GLU A 51 1.92 5.97 -4.79
C GLU A 51 1.27 6.10 -3.41
N LEU A 52 0.27 6.98 -3.29
CA LEU A 52 -0.51 7.14 -2.06
C LEU A 52 -1.30 5.86 -1.75
N LEU A 53 -1.87 5.23 -2.77
CA LEU A 53 -2.55 3.95 -2.61
C LEU A 53 -1.56 2.86 -2.17
N ALA A 54 -0.35 2.83 -2.74
CA ALA A 54 0.69 1.89 -2.35
C ALA A 54 1.06 2.07 -0.87
N ALA A 55 1.19 3.31 -0.41
CA ALA A 55 1.46 3.60 1.01
C ALA A 55 0.34 3.10 1.92
N ALA A 56 -0.92 3.35 1.54
CA ALA A 56 -2.07 2.86 2.27
C ALA A 56 -2.13 1.33 2.29
N HIS A 57 -1.92 0.71 1.13
CA HIS A 57 -2.04 -0.74 0.98
C HIS A 57 -0.94 -1.48 1.75
N THR A 58 0.31 -1.00 1.69
CA THR A 58 1.41 -1.66 2.40
C THR A 58 1.28 -1.53 3.92
N SER A 59 0.85 -0.38 4.44
CA SER A 59 0.65 -0.20 5.88
C SER A 59 -0.47 -1.09 6.41
N CYS A 60 -1.58 -1.17 5.69
CA CYS A 60 -2.70 -2.05 6.03
C CYS A 60 -2.29 -3.53 6.01
N PHE A 61 -1.55 -3.93 4.98
CA PHE A 61 -1.03 -5.30 4.86
C PHE A 61 -0.14 -5.67 6.05
N CYS A 62 0.78 -4.80 6.45
CA CYS A 62 1.65 -5.05 7.61
C CYS A 62 0.85 -5.23 8.90
N MET A 63 -0.19 -4.42 9.10
CA MET A 63 -1.05 -4.56 10.27
C MET A 63 -1.78 -5.91 10.25
N ALA A 64 -2.33 -6.29 9.09
CA ALA A 64 -3.02 -7.57 8.94
C ALA A 64 -2.07 -8.75 9.16
N LEU A 65 -0.88 -8.71 8.57
CA LEU A 65 0.11 -9.79 8.72
C LEU A 65 0.59 -9.91 10.16
N SER A 66 0.87 -8.79 10.82
CA SER A 66 1.24 -8.78 12.23
C SER A 66 0.17 -9.43 13.09
N ASN A 67 -1.09 -9.10 12.83
CA ASN A 67 -2.21 -9.66 13.57
C ASN A 67 -2.36 -11.18 13.33
N GLU A 68 -2.29 -11.62 12.10
CA GLU A 68 -2.38 -13.05 11.77
C GLU A 68 -1.27 -13.86 12.44
N LEU A 69 -0.03 -13.37 12.37
CA LEU A 69 1.10 -14.04 13.00
C LEU A 69 0.96 -14.07 14.53
N ALA A 70 0.54 -12.98 15.13
CA ALA A 70 0.35 -12.90 16.58
C ALA A 70 -0.76 -13.84 17.06
N GLN A 71 -1.87 -13.93 16.33
CA GLN A 71 -2.97 -14.84 16.68
C GLN A 71 -2.55 -16.30 16.57
N ALA A 72 -1.62 -16.62 15.70
CA ALA A 72 -1.04 -17.97 15.59
C ALA A 72 0.05 -18.24 16.66
N GLY A 73 0.33 -17.29 17.53
CA GLY A 73 1.32 -17.42 18.60
C GLY A 73 2.73 -17.01 18.19
N ASN A 74 2.90 -16.39 17.02
CA ASN A 74 4.20 -16.05 16.47
C ASN A 74 4.27 -14.58 16.09
N ALA A 75 4.16 -13.68 17.06
CA ALA A 75 4.25 -12.26 16.82
C ALA A 75 5.57 -11.89 16.13
N PRO A 76 5.54 -11.06 15.08
CA PRO A 76 6.75 -10.69 14.38
C PRO A 76 7.60 -9.72 15.21
N GLU A 77 8.91 -9.84 15.09
CA GLU A 77 9.81 -8.83 15.64
C GLU A 77 9.93 -7.65 14.68
N ARG A 78 9.88 -7.93 13.36
CA ARG A 78 10.01 -6.90 12.34
C ARG A 78 9.39 -7.39 11.04
N LEU A 79 8.63 -6.51 10.40
CA LEU A 79 8.13 -6.70 9.04
C LEU A 79 8.55 -5.50 8.21
N GLU A 80 9.14 -5.77 7.08
CA GLU A 80 9.46 -4.74 6.09
C GLU A 80 8.74 -5.10 4.80
N ALA A 81 7.81 -4.25 4.39
CA ALA A 81 7.02 -4.50 3.19
C ALA A 81 7.08 -3.30 2.25
N SER A 82 7.08 -3.61 0.97
CA SER A 82 6.90 -2.62 -0.08
C SER A 82 5.75 -3.05 -0.96
N THR A 83 5.08 -2.08 -1.57
CA THR A 83 3.97 -2.33 -2.47
C THR A 83 4.18 -1.53 -3.74
N THR A 84 4.04 -2.20 -4.88
CA THR A 84 4.10 -1.57 -6.19
C THR A 84 2.72 -1.60 -6.81
N VAL A 85 2.16 -0.43 -7.05
CA VAL A 85 0.87 -0.26 -7.71
C VAL A 85 1.13 0.19 -9.15
N ALA A 86 0.58 -0.55 -10.11
CA ALA A 86 0.76 -0.25 -11.53
C ALA A 86 -0.44 0.49 -12.10
N PHE A 87 -0.17 1.60 -12.76
CA PHE A 87 -1.16 2.39 -13.50
C PHE A 87 -0.81 2.38 -14.98
N VAL A 88 -1.80 2.07 -15.81
CA VAL A 88 -1.66 2.08 -17.28
C VAL A 88 -2.62 3.13 -17.83
N PRO A 89 -2.11 4.21 -18.47
CA PRO A 89 -2.98 5.22 -19.07
C PRO A 89 -4.00 4.58 -20.03
N GLY A 90 -5.27 4.97 -19.88
CA GLY A 90 -6.38 4.39 -20.65
C GLY A 90 -6.95 3.10 -20.11
N GLU A 91 -6.23 2.38 -19.25
CA GLU A 91 -6.68 1.14 -18.64
C GLU A 91 -6.93 1.26 -17.14
N GLY A 92 -6.22 2.18 -16.46
CA GLY A 92 -6.38 2.41 -15.03
C GLY A 92 -5.37 1.66 -14.16
N VAL A 93 -5.72 1.48 -12.90
CA VAL A 93 -4.90 0.73 -11.93
C VAL A 93 -5.07 -0.75 -12.19
N LYS A 94 -3.96 -1.45 -12.46
CA LYS A 94 -4.00 -2.85 -12.89
C LYS A 94 -3.61 -3.84 -11.81
N SER A 95 -2.66 -3.48 -10.95
CA SER A 95 -2.13 -4.43 -9.97
C SER A 95 -1.58 -3.73 -8.74
N SER A 96 -1.54 -4.48 -7.64
CA SER A 96 -0.84 -4.12 -6.42
C SER A 96 -0.02 -5.33 -5.98
N ARG A 97 1.30 -5.18 -5.95
CA ARG A 97 2.21 -6.28 -5.66
C ARG A 97 2.98 -6.00 -4.38
N PHE A 98 2.83 -6.88 -3.42
CA PHE A 98 3.57 -6.82 -2.16
C PHE A 98 4.87 -7.61 -2.25
N ALA A 99 5.92 -7.09 -1.62
CA ALA A 99 7.12 -7.82 -1.28
C ALA A 99 7.37 -7.61 0.21
N VAL A 100 7.44 -8.67 0.99
CA VAL A 100 7.61 -8.58 2.44
C VAL A 100 8.77 -9.45 2.92
N ARG A 101 9.57 -8.89 3.83
CA ARG A 101 10.59 -9.60 4.58
C ARG A 101 10.21 -9.56 6.05
N GLY A 102 10.25 -10.70 6.71
CA GLY A 102 9.84 -10.80 8.12
C GLY A 102 10.90 -11.44 8.99
N ARG A 103 11.05 -10.91 10.18
CA ARG A 103 11.77 -11.57 11.27
C ARG A 103 10.72 -12.04 12.26
N VAL A 104 10.45 -13.36 12.23
CA VAL A 104 9.36 -13.97 12.99
C VAL A 104 9.88 -15.25 13.65
N PRO A 105 10.17 -15.19 14.96
CA PRO A 105 10.66 -16.38 15.66
C PRO A 105 9.62 -17.50 15.67
N GLY A 106 10.11 -18.73 15.49
CA GLY A 106 9.32 -19.94 15.71
C GLY A 106 8.51 -20.43 14.54
N ILE A 107 8.66 -19.85 13.34
CA ILE A 107 8.01 -20.35 12.13
C ILE A 107 9.00 -20.60 11.01
N ASP A 108 8.56 -21.38 10.01
CA ASP A 108 9.35 -21.61 8.80
C ASP A 108 8.86 -20.74 7.63
N GLN A 109 9.58 -20.81 6.52
CA GLN A 109 9.28 -20.04 5.31
C GLN A 109 7.86 -20.34 4.79
N ALA A 110 7.44 -21.59 4.78
CA ALA A 110 6.11 -21.97 4.28
C ALA A 110 4.99 -21.37 5.12
N ALA A 111 5.13 -21.36 6.44
CA ALA A 111 4.16 -20.76 7.35
C ALA A 111 4.10 -19.25 7.17
N PHE A 112 5.25 -18.61 6.97
CA PHE A 112 5.31 -17.17 6.71
C PHE A 112 4.63 -16.80 5.38
N GLU A 113 4.88 -17.57 4.33
CA GLU A 113 4.22 -17.37 3.03
C GLU A 113 2.70 -17.53 3.13
N GLU A 114 2.23 -18.51 3.87
CA GLU A 114 0.81 -18.72 4.06
C GLU A 114 0.16 -17.55 4.81
N ALA A 115 0.79 -17.08 5.88
CA ALA A 115 0.32 -15.92 6.64
C ALA A 115 0.30 -14.67 5.76
N ALA A 116 1.33 -14.47 4.94
CA ALA A 116 1.41 -13.33 4.02
C ALA A 116 0.29 -13.37 2.96
N ARG A 117 -0.01 -14.53 2.41
CA ARG A 117 -1.14 -14.69 1.47
C ARG A 117 -2.46 -14.36 2.13
N GLY A 118 -2.69 -14.85 3.35
CA GLY A 118 -3.89 -14.54 4.11
C GLY A 118 -4.04 -13.04 4.37
N ALA A 119 -2.98 -12.39 4.79
CA ALA A 119 -2.97 -10.95 5.02
C ALA A 119 -3.23 -10.15 3.74
N ALA A 120 -2.64 -10.58 2.61
CA ALA A 120 -2.86 -9.95 1.30
C ALA A 120 -4.32 -10.05 0.85
N GLU A 121 -5.02 -11.11 1.21
CA GLU A 121 -6.44 -11.27 0.90
C GLU A 121 -7.35 -10.52 1.86
N ASN A 122 -7.00 -10.50 3.13
CA ASN A 122 -7.91 -10.10 4.20
C ASN A 122 -7.72 -8.66 4.71
N CYS A 123 -6.63 -7.98 4.39
CA CYS A 123 -6.48 -6.61 4.85
C CYS A 123 -7.61 -5.74 4.26
N PRO A 124 -8.17 -4.80 5.04
CA PRO A 124 -9.33 -4.01 4.58
C PRO A 124 -9.13 -3.27 3.25
N ILE A 125 -7.92 -2.79 2.98
CA ILE A 125 -7.64 -2.13 1.69
C ILE A 125 -7.67 -3.16 0.55
N SER A 126 -7.12 -4.36 0.74
CA SER A 126 -7.24 -5.45 -0.24
C SER A 126 -8.70 -5.80 -0.52
N GLN A 127 -9.52 -5.85 0.54
CA GLN A 127 -10.95 -6.12 0.39
C GLN A 127 -11.65 -5.05 -0.45
N ALA A 128 -11.26 -3.79 -0.29
CA ALA A 128 -11.81 -2.68 -1.08
C ALA A 128 -11.40 -2.76 -2.56
N LEU A 129 -10.22 -3.30 -2.85
CA LEU A 129 -9.66 -3.40 -4.21
C LEU A 129 -10.00 -4.71 -4.91
N LYS A 130 -10.38 -5.73 -4.15
CA LYS A 130 -10.62 -7.09 -4.64
C LYS A 130 -11.62 -7.12 -5.79
N GLY A 131 -11.26 -7.89 -6.83
CA GLY A 131 -12.09 -8.02 -8.03
C GLY A 131 -11.85 -6.96 -9.09
N ASN A 132 -11.15 -5.89 -8.76
CA ASN A 132 -10.85 -4.79 -9.71
C ASN A 132 -9.40 -4.80 -10.18
N ILE A 133 -8.48 -5.25 -9.33
CA ILE A 133 -7.05 -5.30 -9.65
C ILE A 133 -6.47 -6.63 -9.21
N GLU A 134 -5.33 -6.99 -9.81
CA GLU A 134 -4.59 -8.18 -9.40
C GLU A 134 -3.75 -7.84 -8.15
N ILE A 135 -3.87 -8.68 -7.10
CA ILE A 135 -3.10 -8.53 -5.86
C ILE A 135 -2.22 -9.76 -5.69
N THR A 136 -0.92 -9.56 -5.58
CA THR A 136 0.06 -10.62 -5.40
C THR A 136 1.00 -10.32 -4.24
N VAL A 137 1.59 -11.35 -3.66
CA VAL A 137 2.56 -11.20 -2.57
C VAL A 137 3.73 -12.14 -2.74
N GLU A 138 4.91 -11.62 -2.49
CA GLU A 138 6.16 -12.37 -2.42
C GLU A 138 6.71 -12.18 -1.02
N ALA A 139 6.90 -13.28 -0.29
CA ALA A 139 7.28 -13.25 1.12
C ALA A 139 8.59 -13.97 1.36
N THR A 140 9.46 -13.36 2.15
CA THR A 140 10.77 -13.93 2.51
C THR A 140 10.94 -13.86 4.03
N LEU A 141 11.11 -15.02 4.65
CA LEU A 141 11.45 -15.09 6.07
C LEU A 141 12.95 -14.92 6.24
N GLU A 142 13.36 -13.99 7.11
CA GLU A 142 14.76 -13.82 7.47
C GLU A 142 15.20 -14.93 8.42
N SER A 143 16.35 -15.47 8.17
CA SER A 143 16.95 -16.51 9.02
C SER A 143 17.56 -15.95 10.30
#